data_6b7de482d1c014a009bddb764d49e141
#
_entry.id   6b7de482d1c014a009bddb764d49e141
#
_cell.length_a   1.000
_cell.length_b   1.000
_cell.length_c   1.000
_cell.angle_alpha   90.00
_cell.angle_beta   90.00
_cell.angle_gamma   90.00
#
_symmetry.space_group_name_H-M   'P 1'
#
loop_
_entity.id
_entity.type
_entity.pdbx_description
1 polymer ?
#
loop_
_entity_poly.entity_id
_entity_poly.type
_entity_poly.pdbx_seq_one_letter_code
_entity_poly.pdbx_strand_id
1 'polypeptide(L)'
;MKFKMAEKSLFAMLLRSPWWISFVVVGVIVLAARALLPDEYFVVGALAGFPIFVVGCVAAWRQLQAPNPARVAEMMDAIASMPWRTFSDTLATSWTSAGCTVERPAGAKPGPVDLVLRLGSTITLVSARRWKAATHGVEPLRELHAAMQEQGASAGIYLASHGQLSDNARIFARDHGITVLQGDAVAVLLLRK
;
A
#
# COMPACT_ATOMS: atom_id res chain seq x y z
N MET A 1 16.65 -3.89 -6.74
CA MET A 1 17.34 -2.63 -6.36
C MET A 1 16.30 -1.62 -5.90
N LYS A 2 16.24 -1.29 -4.59
CA LYS A 2 15.37 -0.20 -4.09
C LYS A 2 16.13 1.11 -4.29
N PHE A 3 15.74 1.90 -5.29
CA PHE A 3 16.21 3.28 -5.42
C PHE A 3 15.73 4.09 -4.21
N LYS A 4 16.61 4.36 -3.25
CA LYS A 4 16.40 5.36 -2.21
C LYS A 4 16.53 6.74 -2.88
N MET A 5 15.42 7.25 -3.42
CA MET A 5 15.37 8.65 -3.83
C MET A 5 15.36 9.53 -2.58
N ALA A 6 16.19 10.58 -2.58
CA ALA A 6 16.19 11.58 -1.51
C ALA A 6 14.78 12.19 -1.39
N GLU A 7 14.21 12.23 -0.19
CA GLU A 7 12.84 12.72 0.08
C GLU A 7 12.60 14.17 -0.39
N LYS A 8 13.65 14.93 -0.60
CA LYS A 8 13.65 16.34 -1.09
C LYS A 8 13.96 16.46 -2.58
N SER A 9 13.99 15.38 -3.35
CA SER A 9 14.19 15.43 -4.80
C SER A 9 12.97 16.07 -5.48
N LEU A 10 13.19 16.93 -6.49
CA LEU A 10 12.14 17.49 -7.35
C LEU A 10 11.23 16.39 -7.90
N PHE A 11 11.79 15.23 -8.27
CA PHE A 11 11.04 14.07 -8.73
C PHE A 11 10.11 13.48 -7.66
N ALA A 12 10.54 13.45 -6.40
CA ALA A 12 9.70 12.97 -5.29
C ALA A 12 8.55 13.95 -5.01
N MET A 13 8.78 15.26 -5.13
CA MET A 13 7.74 16.28 -5.03
C MET A 13 6.73 16.14 -6.18
N LEU A 14 7.18 15.98 -7.41
CA LEU A 14 6.30 15.84 -8.58
C LEU A 14 5.47 14.56 -8.52
N LEU A 15 6.00 13.45 -8.01
CA LEU A 15 5.25 12.21 -7.80
C LEU A 15 4.14 12.33 -6.73
N ARG A 16 4.27 13.25 -5.78
CA ARG A 16 3.27 13.53 -4.73
C ARG A 16 2.28 14.61 -5.13
N SER A 17 2.63 15.43 -6.11
CA SER A 17 1.78 16.49 -6.64
C SER A 17 0.71 15.92 -7.60
N PRO A 18 -0.42 16.63 -7.84
CA PRO A 18 -1.36 16.25 -8.87
C PRO A 18 -0.67 16.08 -10.23
N TRP A 19 -1.03 15.04 -10.95
CA TRP A 19 -0.38 14.61 -12.20
C TRP A 19 -0.25 15.75 -13.26
N TRP A 20 -1.23 16.66 -13.31
CA TRP A 20 -1.25 17.76 -14.28
C TRP A 20 -0.10 18.76 -14.06
N ILE A 21 0.42 18.91 -12.83
CA ILE A 21 1.54 19.81 -12.51
C ILE A 21 2.81 19.42 -13.31
N SER A 22 3.09 18.13 -13.42
CA SER A 22 4.23 17.64 -14.20
C SER A 22 4.11 18.04 -15.69
N PHE A 23 2.92 18.01 -16.25
CA PHE A 23 2.69 18.43 -17.65
C PHE A 23 2.81 19.94 -17.83
N VAL A 24 2.38 20.74 -16.84
CA VAL A 24 2.58 22.19 -16.84
C VAL A 24 4.08 22.52 -16.81
N VAL A 25 4.86 21.85 -15.99
CA VAL A 25 6.32 22.05 -15.92
C VAL A 25 6.98 21.68 -17.24
N VAL A 26 6.60 20.58 -17.87
CA VAL A 26 7.09 20.20 -19.21
C VAL A 26 6.73 21.27 -20.23
N GLY A 27 5.50 21.78 -20.23
CA GLY A 27 5.05 22.86 -21.12
C GLY A 27 5.88 24.13 -20.95
N VAL A 28 6.18 24.54 -19.72
CA VAL A 28 7.05 25.70 -19.43
C VAL A 28 8.47 25.47 -19.96
N ILE A 29 9.04 24.27 -19.80
CA ILE A 29 10.37 23.94 -20.35
C ILE A 29 10.39 24.04 -21.87
N VAL A 30 9.37 23.50 -22.54
CA VAL A 30 9.27 23.56 -24.00
C VAL A 30 9.11 25.02 -24.49
N LEU A 31 8.28 25.82 -23.82
CA LEU A 31 8.11 27.24 -24.14
C LEU A 31 9.40 28.03 -23.92
N ALA A 32 10.10 27.78 -22.80
CA ALA A 32 11.38 28.41 -22.53
C ALA A 32 12.45 28.01 -23.57
N ALA A 33 12.51 26.73 -23.95
CA ALA A 33 13.39 26.26 -25.01
C ALA A 33 13.09 26.97 -26.33
N ARG A 34 11.81 27.15 -26.68
CA ARG A 34 11.38 27.88 -27.89
C ARG A 34 11.75 29.35 -27.89
N ALA A 35 11.68 30.01 -26.70
CA ALA A 35 11.95 31.43 -26.57
C ALA A 35 13.43 31.78 -26.47
N LEU A 36 14.26 30.88 -25.94
CA LEU A 36 15.65 31.14 -25.58
C LEU A 36 16.67 30.46 -26.49
N LEU A 37 16.30 29.36 -27.17
CA LEU A 37 17.23 28.62 -28.03
C LEU A 37 16.98 28.92 -29.53
N PRO A 38 18.06 28.97 -30.33
CA PRO A 38 17.95 28.95 -31.82
C PRO A 38 17.23 27.69 -32.27
N ASP A 39 16.59 27.78 -33.47
CA ASP A 39 15.79 26.66 -34.00
C ASP A 39 16.56 25.33 -34.12
N GLU A 40 17.87 25.39 -34.35
CA GLU A 40 18.75 24.21 -34.41
C GLU A 40 18.85 23.43 -33.13
N TYR A 41 18.72 24.11 -31.99
CA TYR A 41 18.86 23.50 -30.63
C TYR A 41 17.52 23.29 -29.91
N PHE A 42 16.42 23.70 -30.51
CA PHE A 42 15.08 23.58 -29.93
C PHE A 42 14.73 22.14 -29.53
N VAL A 43 15.02 21.17 -30.39
CA VAL A 43 14.72 19.75 -30.14
C VAL A 43 15.48 19.22 -28.92
N VAL A 44 16.76 19.60 -28.77
CA VAL A 44 17.59 19.20 -27.62
C VAL A 44 17.06 19.83 -26.33
N GLY A 45 16.70 21.11 -26.39
CA GLY A 45 16.10 21.82 -25.24
C GLY A 45 14.75 21.23 -24.83
N ALA A 46 13.90 20.87 -25.77
CA ALA A 46 12.60 20.24 -25.50
C ALA A 46 12.76 18.83 -24.88
N LEU A 47 13.77 18.06 -25.33
CA LEU A 47 14.10 16.74 -24.76
C LEU A 47 14.51 16.79 -23.29
N ALA A 48 15.00 17.93 -22.79
CA ALA A 48 15.30 18.08 -21.36
C ALA A 48 14.06 17.91 -20.46
N GLY A 49 12.85 18.17 -21.00
CA GLY A 49 11.58 17.91 -20.31
C GLY A 49 11.14 16.43 -20.29
N PHE A 50 11.77 15.56 -21.09
CA PHE A 50 11.34 14.17 -21.24
C PHE A 50 11.33 13.35 -19.93
N PRO A 51 12.33 13.43 -19.03
CA PRO A 51 12.29 12.71 -17.76
C PRO A 51 11.10 13.14 -16.88
N ILE A 52 10.77 14.44 -16.88
CA ILE A 52 9.63 14.98 -16.12
C ILE A 52 8.30 14.51 -16.72
N PHE A 53 8.22 14.44 -18.06
CA PHE A 53 7.06 13.90 -18.76
C PHE A 53 6.81 12.44 -18.38
N VAL A 54 7.84 11.59 -18.34
CA VAL A 54 7.73 10.17 -17.91
C VAL A 54 7.23 10.09 -16.46
N VAL A 55 7.78 10.92 -15.56
CA VAL A 55 7.31 10.99 -14.17
C VAL A 55 5.85 11.41 -14.11
N GLY A 56 5.43 12.37 -14.94
CA GLY A 56 4.03 12.80 -15.06
C GLY A 56 3.11 11.67 -15.49
N CYS A 57 3.50 10.90 -16.50
CA CYS A 57 2.74 9.73 -16.96
C CYS A 57 2.60 8.66 -15.86
N VAL A 58 3.68 8.36 -15.14
CA VAL A 58 3.65 7.40 -14.02
C VAL A 58 2.77 7.92 -12.86
N ALA A 59 2.86 9.22 -12.54
CA ALA A 59 2.02 9.84 -11.52
C ALA A 59 0.53 9.81 -11.92
N ALA A 60 0.21 10.13 -13.18
CA ALA A 60 -1.15 10.06 -13.71
C ALA A 60 -1.71 8.64 -13.62
N TRP A 61 -0.94 7.65 -14.09
CA TRP A 61 -1.33 6.24 -13.99
C TRP A 61 -1.65 5.82 -12.56
N ARG A 62 -0.75 6.13 -11.61
CA ARG A 62 -0.96 5.79 -10.19
C ARG A 62 -2.15 6.50 -9.57
N GLN A 63 -2.38 7.79 -9.90
CA GLN A 63 -3.49 8.56 -9.36
C GLN A 63 -4.83 8.13 -9.97
N LEU A 64 -4.87 7.77 -11.25
CA LEU A 64 -6.07 7.26 -11.91
C LEU A 64 -6.47 5.86 -11.42
N GLN A 65 -5.50 5.06 -10.97
CA GLN A 65 -5.76 3.74 -10.36
C GLN A 65 -6.03 3.80 -8.86
N ALA A 66 -5.76 4.93 -8.20
CA ALA A 66 -6.02 5.08 -6.78
C ALA A 66 -7.54 5.09 -6.54
N PRO A 67 -8.05 4.33 -5.55
CA PRO A 67 -9.45 4.40 -5.18
C PRO A 67 -9.83 5.83 -4.77
N ASN A 68 -11.07 6.21 -5.08
CA ASN A 68 -11.60 7.52 -4.70
C ASN A 68 -11.54 7.68 -3.18
N PRO A 69 -10.93 8.77 -2.64
CA PRO A 69 -10.84 9.01 -1.20
C PRO A 69 -12.18 8.96 -0.46
N ALA A 70 -13.25 9.40 -1.10
CA ALA A 70 -14.62 9.32 -0.53
C ALA A 70 -15.06 7.85 -0.34
N ARG A 71 -14.77 6.97 -1.31
CA ARG A 71 -15.06 5.53 -1.17
C ARG A 71 -14.19 4.85 -0.12
N VAL A 72 -12.94 5.30 0.05
CA VAL A 72 -12.06 4.79 1.11
C VAL A 72 -12.62 5.16 2.48
N ALA A 73 -13.05 6.41 2.67
CA ALA A 73 -13.69 6.86 3.92
C ALA A 73 -14.98 6.08 4.21
N GLU A 74 -15.87 5.95 3.22
CA GLU A 74 -17.10 5.16 3.34
C GLU A 74 -16.82 3.70 3.72
N MET A 75 -15.80 3.09 3.11
CA MET A 75 -15.41 1.72 3.44
C MET A 75 -14.84 1.63 4.86
N MET A 76 -14.08 2.62 5.32
CA MET A 76 -13.57 2.67 6.70
C MET A 76 -14.72 2.74 7.72
N ASP A 77 -15.74 3.54 7.47
CA ASP A 77 -16.94 3.63 8.30
C ASP A 77 -17.70 2.30 8.30
N ALA A 78 -17.84 1.67 7.14
CA ALA A 78 -18.42 0.34 7.02
C ALA A 78 -17.63 -0.71 7.83
N ILE A 79 -16.31 -0.73 7.73
CA ILE A 79 -15.43 -1.64 8.51
C ILE A 79 -15.66 -1.43 10.01
N ALA A 80 -15.80 -0.18 10.47
CA ALA A 80 -15.97 0.14 11.89
C ALA A 80 -17.29 -0.44 12.47
N SER A 81 -18.34 -0.51 11.67
CA SER A 81 -19.68 -1.01 12.06
C SER A 81 -19.90 -2.50 11.73
N MET A 82 -19.08 -3.08 10.84
CA MET A 82 -19.26 -4.44 10.31
C MET A 82 -19.05 -5.52 11.37
N PRO A 83 -19.87 -6.58 11.47
CA PRO A 83 -19.60 -7.74 12.31
C PRO A 83 -18.28 -8.42 11.93
N TRP A 84 -17.62 -9.05 12.92
CA TRP A 84 -16.33 -9.73 12.66
C TRP A 84 -16.40 -10.78 11.54
N ARG A 85 -17.46 -11.58 11.52
CA ARG A 85 -17.66 -12.59 10.47
C ARG A 85 -17.69 -11.98 9.09
N THR A 86 -18.53 -10.94 8.91
CA THR A 86 -18.66 -10.23 7.63
C THR A 86 -17.32 -9.61 7.19
N PHE A 87 -16.58 -9.00 8.12
CA PHE A 87 -15.26 -8.45 7.83
C PHE A 87 -14.27 -9.55 7.39
N SER A 88 -14.20 -10.66 8.11
CA SER A 88 -13.36 -11.80 7.77
C SER A 88 -13.74 -12.43 6.42
N ASP A 89 -15.06 -12.52 6.12
CA ASP A 89 -15.55 -13.01 4.84
C ASP A 89 -15.19 -12.08 3.68
N THR A 90 -15.30 -10.78 3.89
CA THR A 90 -14.91 -9.76 2.89
C THR A 90 -13.42 -9.80 2.61
N LEU A 91 -12.59 -9.94 3.65
CA LEU A 91 -11.14 -10.12 3.50
C LEU A 91 -10.82 -11.40 2.70
N ALA A 92 -11.45 -12.52 3.06
CA ALA A 92 -11.23 -13.78 2.37
C ALA A 92 -11.62 -13.67 0.88
N THR A 93 -12.75 -13.03 0.58
CA THR A 93 -13.21 -12.80 -0.81
C THR A 93 -12.21 -11.95 -1.59
N SER A 94 -11.67 -10.88 -0.99
CA SER A 94 -10.70 -10.01 -1.65
C SER A 94 -9.42 -10.76 -2.03
N TRP A 95 -8.90 -11.62 -1.17
CA TRP A 95 -7.72 -12.42 -1.49
C TRP A 95 -8.02 -13.58 -2.44
N THR A 96 -9.19 -14.17 -2.34
CA THR A 96 -9.62 -15.21 -3.32
C THR A 96 -9.72 -14.61 -4.72
N SER A 97 -10.25 -13.39 -4.85
CA SER A 97 -10.30 -12.66 -6.13
C SER A 97 -8.90 -12.33 -6.67
N ALA A 98 -7.91 -12.19 -5.78
CA ALA A 98 -6.51 -12.01 -6.14
C ALA A 98 -5.78 -13.33 -6.48
N GLY A 99 -6.49 -14.46 -6.52
CA GLY A 99 -5.96 -15.79 -6.87
C GLY A 99 -5.37 -16.59 -5.72
N CYS A 100 -5.55 -16.14 -4.46
CA CYS A 100 -5.11 -16.87 -3.28
C CYS A 100 -6.16 -17.92 -2.85
N THR A 101 -5.73 -19.08 -2.43
CA THR A 101 -6.57 -20.00 -1.64
C THR A 101 -6.56 -19.50 -0.20
N VAL A 102 -7.75 -19.29 0.38
CA VAL A 102 -7.91 -18.76 1.72
C VAL A 102 -8.47 -19.84 2.64
N GLU A 103 -7.71 -20.16 3.70
CA GLU A 103 -8.10 -21.10 4.72
C GLU A 103 -8.30 -20.36 6.06
N ARG A 104 -9.25 -20.83 6.87
CA ARG A 104 -9.44 -20.37 8.24
C ARG A 104 -8.88 -21.42 9.20
N PRO A 105 -8.01 -21.01 10.15
CA PRO A 105 -7.54 -21.96 11.16
C PRO A 105 -8.71 -22.58 11.89
N ALA A 106 -8.71 -23.91 12.02
CA ALA A 106 -9.71 -24.64 12.78
C ALA A 106 -9.47 -24.43 14.27
N GLY A 107 -10.31 -23.63 14.95
CA GLY A 107 -10.22 -23.43 16.40
C GLY A 107 -11.35 -22.58 16.92
N ALA A 108 -11.87 -22.95 18.09
CA ALA A 108 -12.92 -22.20 18.78
C ALA A 108 -12.40 -20.94 19.50
N LYS A 109 -11.08 -20.78 19.65
CA LYS A 109 -10.45 -19.64 20.32
C LYS A 109 -9.81 -18.69 19.31
N PRO A 110 -9.93 -17.37 19.50
CA PRO A 110 -9.20 -16.40 18.68
C PRO A 110 -7.70 -16.62 18.90
N GLY A 111 -7.02 -17.05 17.85
CA GLY A 111 -5.57 -17.24 17.83
C GLY A 111 -4.82 -16.02 17.27
N PRO A 112 -3.49 -16.11 17.16
CA PRO A 112 -2.68 -15.08 16.53
C PRO A 112 -2.91 -14.97 15.02
N VAL A 113 -3.52 -15.99 14.39
CA VAL A 113 -3.78 -16.09 12.97
C VAL A 113 -5.27 -16.19 12.70
N ASP A 114 -5.79 -15.30 11.87
CA ASP A 114 -7.21 -15.27 11.48
C ASP A 114 -7.45 -15.93 10.12
N LEU A 115 -6.50 -15.79 9.18
CA LEU A 115 -6.56 -16.38 7.85
C LEU A 115 -5.18 -16.90 7.42
N VAL A 116 -5.18 -17.97 6.65
CA VAL A 116 -4.00 -18.54 5.98
C VAL A 116 -4.20 -18.37 4.49
N LEU A 117 -3.30 -17.66 3.83
CA LEU A 117 -3.33 -17.46 2.38
C LEU A 117 -2.29 -18.35 1.73
N ARG A 118 -2.69 -19.07 0.67
CA ARG A 118 -1.78 -19.87 -0.15
C ARG A 118 -1.81 -19.38 -1.59
N LEU A 119 -0.63 -19.06 -2.10
CA LEU A 119 -0.43 -18.70 -3.50
C LEU A 119 0.71 -19.57 -4.06
N GLY A 120 0.37 -20.63 -4.78
CA GLY A 120 1.35 -21.66 -5.16
C GLY A 120 1.97 -22.31 -3.91
N SER A 121 3.29 -22.28 -3.79
CA SER A 121 4.03 -22.78 -2.62
C SER A 121 4.17 -21.78 -1.49
N THR A 122 3.77 -20.54 -1.68
CA THR A 122 3.92 -19.45 -0.69
C THR A 122 2.78 -19.49 0.31
N ILE A 123 3.11 -19.58 1.60
CA ILE A 123 2.16 -19.50 2.71
C ILE A 123 2.32 -18.12 3.37
N THR A 124 1.22 -17.40 3.51
CA THR A 124 1.18 -16.12 4.22
C THR A 124 0.12 -16.19 5.33
N LEU A 125 0.51 -15.87 6.54
CA LEU A 125 -0.40 -15.82 7.69
C LEU A 125 -0.93 -14.40 7.87
N VAL A 126 -2.22 -14.28 8.17
CA VAL A 126 -2.89 -13.00 8.37
C VAL A 126 -3.43 -12.93 9.78
N SER A 127 -3.05 -11.87 10.48
CA SER A 127 -3.63 -11.45 11.75
C SER A 127 -4.39 -10.15 11.57
N ALA A 128 -5.70 -10.17 11.80
CA ALA A 128 -6.57 -9.03 11.58
C ALA A 128 -7.12 -8.52 12.91
N ARG A 129 -6.72 -7.31 13.28
CA ARG A 129 -7.12 -6.69 14.54
C ARG A 129 -8.03 -5.49 14.29
N ARG A 130 -9.28 -5.62 14.72
CA ARG A 130 -10.33 -4.58 14.59
C ARG A 130 -10.46 -3.71 15.84
N TRP A 131 -9.52 -3.80 16.76
CA TRP A 131 -9.63 -3.16 18.07
C TRP A 131 -9.48 -1.64 17.91
N LYS A 132 -10.33 -0.91 18.63
CA LYS A 132 -10.24 0.55 18.76
C LYS A 132 -9.05 0.98 19.67
N ALA A 133 -8.00 0.21 19.73
CA ALA A 133 -6.81 0.57 20.47
C ALA A 133 -6.13 1.75 19.77
N ALA A 134 -5.78 2.78 20.54
CA ALA A 134 -5.06 3.93 20.02
C ALA A 134 -3.66 3.55 19.52
N THR A 135 -3.05 2.52 20.14
CA THR A 135 -1.69 2.05 19.77
C THR A 135 -1.61 0.54 19.83
N HIS A 136 -1.02 -0.06 18.81
CA HIS A 136 -0.69 -1.47 18.75
C HIS A 136 0.79 -1.68 19.12
N GLY A 137 1.02 -2.45 20.16
CA GLY A 137 2.37 -2.83 20.61
C GLY A 137 2.99 -3.93 19.75
N VAL A 138 4.17 -4.41 20.17
CA VAL A 138 4.93 -5.44 19.47
C VAL A 138 4.38 -6.86 19.71
N GLU A 139 3.67 -7.10 20.82
CA GLU A 139 3.25 -8.46 21.23
C GLU A 139 2.41 -9.19 20.17
N PRO A 140 1.35 -8.60 19.56
CA PRO A 140 0.60 -9.29 18.51
C PRO A 140 1.43 -9.67 17.28
N LEU A 141 2.48 -8.90 17.00
CA LEU A 141 3.40 -9.18 15.90
C LEU A 141 4.36 -10.33 16.23
N ARG A 142 4.78 -10.44 17.52
CA ARG A 142 5.57 -11.57 18.01
C ARG A 142 4.78 -12.87 17.96
N GLU A 143 3.51 -12.83 18.37
CA GLU A 143 2.60 -13.97 18.27
C GLU A 143 2.42 -14.42 16.82
N LEU A 144 2.20 -13.47 15.90
CA LEU A 144 2.11 -13.75 14.47
C LEU A 144 3.41 -14.35 13.94
N HIS A 145 4.57 -13.79 14.31
CA HIS A 145 5.87 -14.31 13.87
C HIS A 145 6.14 -15.72 14.40
N ALA A 146 5.79 -16.01 15.66
CA ALA A 146 5.90 -17.35 16.20
C ALA A 146 5.05 -18.37 15.43
N ALA A 147 3.81 -18.00 15.10
CA ALA A 147 2.94 -18.82 14.24
C ALA A 147 3.51 -19.00 12.81
N MET A 148 4.16 -17.97 12.26
CA MET A 148 4.85 -18.08 10.96
C MET A 148 5.97 -19.13 11.01
N GLN A 149 6.77 -19.14 12.07
CA GLN A 149 7.84 -20.13 12.26
C GLN A 149 7.27 -21.54 12.40
N GLU A 150 6.23 -21.70 13.22
CA GLU A 150 5.58 -23.01 13.47
C GLU A 150 4.97 -23.61 12.21
N GLN A 151 4.34 -22.77 11.35
CA GLN A 151 3.66 -23.22 10.14
C GLN A 151 4.53 -23.16 8.88
N GLY A 152 5.78 -22.76 9.01
CA GLY A 152 6.70 -22.59 7.86
C GLY A 152 6.23 -21.53 6.86
N ALA A 153 5.54 -20.49 7.35
CA ALA A 153 5.05 -19.43 6.49
C ALA A 153 6.17 -18.45 6.12
N SER A 154 6.21 -18.08 4.85
CA SER A 154 7.25 -17.19 4.29
C SER A 154 6.97 -15.71 4.52
N ALA A 155 5.72 -15.33 4.83
CA ALA A 155 5.32 -13.94 5.06
C ALA A 155 4.18 -13.84 6.06
N GLY A 156 4.06 -12.68 6.72
CA GLY A 156 2.94 -12.33 7.59
C GLY A 156 2.27 -11.04 7.14
N ILE A 157 0.96 -10.93 7.34
CA ILE A 157 0.20 -9.70 7.17
C ILE A 157 -0.49 -9.38 8.49
N TYR A 158 -0.20 -8.19 9.02
CA TYR A 158 -0.89 -7.66 10.18
C TYR A 158 -1.82 -6.53 9.76
N LEU A 159 -3.13 -6.72 9.97
CA LEU A 159 -4.13 -5.70 9.68
C LEU A 159 -4.57 -5.00 10.97
N ALA A 160 -4.48 -3.67 10.97
CA ALA A 160 -5.03 -2.82 12.01
C ALA A 160 -5.97 -1.80 11.38
N SER A 161 -7.28 -1.99 11.52
CA SER A 161 -8.26 -1.07 10.95
C SER A 161 -8.22 0.32 11.62
N HIS A 162 -7.84 0.38 12.89
CA HIS A 162 -7.73 1.61 13.67
C HIS A 162 -6.44 1.60 14.50
N GLY A 163 -6.06 2.79 14.97
CA GLY A 163 -4.86 2.97 15.79
C GLY A 163 -3.57 3.03 14.99
N GLN A 164 -2.47 3.23 15.71
CA GLN A 164 -1.14 3.30 15.12
C GLN A 164 -0.24 2.22 15.70
N LEU A 165 0.70 1.70 14.91
CA LEU A 165 1.76 0.86 15.44
C LEU A 165 2.78 1.71 16.20
N SER A 166 3.24 1.20 17.33
CA SER A 166 4.42 1.75 18.02
C SER A 166 5.66 1.62 17.12
N ASP A 167 6.68 2.45 17.35
CA ASP A 167 7.91 2.39 16.56
C ASP A 167 8.62 1.04 16.70
N ASN A 168 8.63 0.46 17.89
CA ASN A 168 9.17 -0.88 18.12
C ASN A 168 8.41 -1.95 17.32
N ALA A 169 7.08 -1.83 17.21
CA ALA A 169 6.26 -2.74 16.44
C ALA A 169 6.55 -2.62 14.93
N ARG A 170 6.78 -1.40 14.43
CA ARG A 170 7.16 -1.18 13.02
C ARG A 170 8.52 -1.76 12.68
N ILE A 171 9.50 -1.55 13.57
CA ILE A 171 10.84 -2.11 13.39
C ILE A 171 10.76 -3.64 13.37
N PHE A 172 10.07 -4.22 14.33
CA PHE A 172 9.89 -5.68 14.44
C PHE A 172 9.22 -6.25 13.18
N ALA A 173 8.12 -5.65 12.72
CA ALA A 173 7.41 -6.09 11.51
C ALA A 173 8.32 -6.10 10.27
N ARG A 174 9.08 -5.01 10.07
CA ARG A 174 10.02 -4.89 8.96
C ARG A 174 11.12 -5.95 8.99
N ASP A 175 11.68 -6.20 10.17
CA ASP A 175 12.82 -7.10 10.35
C ASP A 175 12.42 -8.58 10.26
N HIS A 176 11.12 -8.90 10.44
CA HIS A 176 10.60 -10.27 10.43
C HIS A 176 9.64 -10.57 9.25
N GLY A 177 9.68 -9.76 8.19
CA GLY A 177 8.89 -10.03 6.98
C GLY A 177 7.38 -9.91 7.16
N ILE A 178 6.92 -9.10 8.13
CA ILE A 178 5.50 -8.85 8.37
C ILE A 178 5.09 -7.56 7.67
N THR A 179 4.17 -7.66 6.73
CA THR A 179 3.54 -6.51 6.08
C THR A 179 2.43 -5.95 6.97
N VAL A 180 2.49 -4.67 7.27
CA VAL A 180 1.47 -3.99 8.08
C VAL A 180 0.53 -3.21 7.19
N LEU A 181 -0.77 -3.51 7.29
CA LEU A 181 -1.84 -2.76 6.62
C LEU A 181 -2.66 -2.01 7.69
N GLN A 182 -2.65 -0.68 7.61
CA GLN A 182 -3.33 0.19 8.58
C GLN A 182 -4.31 1.15 7.92
N GLY A 183 -5.41 1.45 8.61
CA GLY A 183 -6.37 2.47 8.20
C GLY A 183 -6.80 2.32 6.75
N ASP A 184 -6.59 3.37 5.96
CA ASP A 184 -6.99 3.44 4.55
C ASP A 184 -6.44 2.28 3.69
N ALA A 185 -5.27 1.72 4.04
CA ALA A 185 -4.71 0.58 3.30
C ALA A 185 -5.60 -0.67 3.39
N VAL A 186 -6.31 -0.85 4.51
CA VAL A 186 -7.28 -1.96 4.69
C VAL A 186 -8.51 -1.71 3.81
N ALA A 187 -9.03 -0.49 3.78
CA ALA A 187 -10.16 -0.12 2.93
C ALA A 187 -9.81 -0.28 1.44
N VAL A 188 -8.61 0.15 1.04
CA VAL A 188 -8.10 -0.01 -0.33
C VAL A 188 -8.00 -1.47 -0.71
N LEU A 189 -7.54 -2.34 0.20
CA LEU A 189 -7.50 -3.79 -0.03
C LEU A 189 -8.90 -4.35 -0.34
N LEU A 190 -9.92 -3.94 0.43
CA LEU A 190 -11.29 -4.41 0.27
C LEU A 190 -12.00 -3.82 -0.97
N LEU A 191 -11.57 -2.65 -1.44
CA LEU A 191 -12.09 -2.01 -2.65
C LEU A 191 -11.46 -2.54 -3.95
N ARG A 192 -10.34 -3.26 -3.87
CA ARG A 192 -9.75 -3.95 -5.03
C ARG A 192 -10.65 -5.12 -5.42
N LYS A 193 -11.22 -5.02 -6.61
CA LYS A 193 -11.93 -6.11 -7.30
C LYS A 193 -10.99 -6.81 -8.27
#